data_bedfe8c1ad287b47e5b7cd5dde5390db
#
_entry.id   bedfe8c1ad287b47e5b7cd5dde5390db
#
_cell.length_a   1.000
_cell.length_b   1.000
_cell.length_c   1.000
_cell.angle_alpha   90.00
_cell.angle_beta   90.00
_cell.angle_gamma   90.00
#
_symmetry.space_group_name_H-M   'P 1'
#
loop_
_entity.id
_entity.type
_entity.pdbx_description
1 polymer ?
#
loop_
_entity_poly.entity_id
_entity_poly.type
_entity_poly.pdbx_seq_one_letter_code
_entity_poly.pdbx_strand_id
1 'polypeptide(L)'
;LLPDDTRDLRGGQVQPVWLSFTVPKDARPGLYRGAVQIEPAEREDYYGYYSRPSLPVTRIPVKLRVLSYALPEEPALTTMARITRCPPEGREAFRENFRAHRVTGEAYAGPLPARVSPDGNVALEFAPFDEAVERYLAKGLLLLNFPGTFLGDARGFFEEDGRWHGLELFSPGFNQAFTSYVYQVARHLREKGWLRHAILQLWDEPTGEAREMHRRLASLVRAAAPDARVCLATP
;
A
#
# COMPACT_ATOMS: atom_id res chain seq x y z
N LEU A 1 14.03 8.69 -11.82
CA LEU A 1 15.24 9.42 -11.46
C LEU A 1 16.37 8.87 -12.30
N LEU A 2 17.00 9.73 -13.10
CA LEU A 2 18.16 9.32 -13.90
C LEU A 2 19.42 9.49 -13.04
N PRO A 3 20.31 8.50 -13.04
CA PRO A 3 21.49 8.51 -12.17
C PRO A 3 22.57 9.52 -12.62
N ASP A 4 22.46 10.05 -13.84
CA ASP A 4 23.44 11.01 -14.36
C ASP A 4 23.20 12.39 -13.80
N ASP A 5 24.23 13.07 -13.42
CA ASP A 5 24.27 14.41 -12.91
C ASP A 5 24.40 15.49 -14.00
N THR A 6 24.59 15.07 -15.26
CA THR A 6 24.69 15.94 -16.44
C THR A 6 23.49 15.82 -17.37
N ARG A 7 23.06 16.92 -17.96
CA ARG A 7 21.94 16.99 -18.92
C ARG A 7 22.20 18.02 -20.00
N ASP A 8 21.88 17.62 -21.22
CA ASP A 8 21.81 18.57 -22.33
C ASP A 8 20.47 19.32 -22.29
N LEU A 9 20.56 20.66 -22.20
CA LEU A 9 19.39 21.54 -22.25
C LEU A 9 19.37 22.32 -23.55
N ARG A 10 18.27 22.22 -24.29
CA ARG A 10 18.03 23.05 -25.46
C ARG A 10 17.40 24.38 -25.05
N GLY A 11 17.64 25.43 -25.82
CA GLY A 11 17.02 26.74 -25.59
C GLY A 11 15.49 26.62 -25.51
N GLY A 12 14.88 27.26 -24.51
CA GLY A 12 13.43 27.22 -24.27
C GLY A 12 12.93 25.98 -23.52
N GLN A 13 13.79 25.04 -23.14
CA GLN A 13 13.40 23.89 -22.31
C GLN A 13 13.56 24.17 -20.82
N VAL A 14 12.65 23.59 -20.03
CA VAL A 14 12.71 23.56 -18.55
C VAL A 14 13.02 22.12 -18.12
N GLN A 15 14.07 21.98 -17.30
CA GLN A 15 14.45 20.68 -16.71
C GLN A 15 14.16 20.71 -15.22
N PRO A 16 13.15 19.97 -14.74
CA PRO A 16 12.96 19.79 -13.30
C PRO A 16 14.06 18.91 -12.72
N VAL A 17 14.56 19.28 -11.57
CA VAL A 17 15.54 18.49 -10.80
C VAL A 17 14.94 18.18 -9.44
N TRP A 18 14.89 16.91 -9.10
CA TRP A 18 14.43 16.42 -7.79
C TRP A 18 15.63 16.23 -6.87
N LEU A 19 15.60 16.86 -5.70
CA LEU A 19 16.64 16.74 -4.69
C LEU A 19 16.10 16.01 -3.47
N SER A 20 16.79 14.95 -3.05
CA SER A 20 16.47 14.21 -1.83
C SER A 20 17.53 14.46 -0.76
N PHE A 21 17.09 14.80 0.44
CA PHE A 21 17.96 14.97 1.60
C PHE A 21 17.68 13.89 2.62
N THR A 22 18.65 13.05 2.91
CA THR A 22 18.58 12.06 3.98
C THR A 22 19.14 12.70 5.26
N VAL A 23 18.32 12.77 6.29
CA VAL A 23 18.71 13.28 7.61
C VAL A 23 19.06 12.09 8.49
N PRO A 24 20.31 11.94 8.96
CA PRO A 24 20.69 10.88 9.92
C PRO A 24 19.87 10.98 11.22
N LYS A 25 19.61 9.83 11.86
CA LYS A 25 18.81 9.80 13.11
C LYS A 25 19.45 10.57 14.26
N ASP A 26 20.77 10.68 14.27
CA ASP A 26 21.60 11.39 15.25
C ASP A 26 21.91 12.84 14.86
N ALA A 27 21.34 13.33 13.77
CA ALA A 27 21.53 14.72 13.37
C ALA A 27 21.01 15.68 14.44
N ARG A 28 21.82 16.65 14.82
CA ARG A 28 21.43 17.65 15.81
C ARG A 28 20.29 18.52 15.28
N PRO A 29 19.26 18.78 16.08
CA PRO A 29 18.22 19.73 15.70
C PRO A 29 18.81 21.11 15.40
N GLY A 30 18.29 21.76 14.35
CA GLY A 30 18.79 23.08 13.97
C GLY A 30 18.50 23.46 12.52
N LEU A 31 19.01 24.62 12.15
CA LEU A 31 18.91 25.15 10.79
C LEU A 31 20.23 24.95 10.06
N TYR A 32 20.22 24.05 9.09
CA TYR A 32 21.34 23.79 8.20
C TYR A 32 21.21 24.68 6.95
N ARG A 33 22.32 25.17 6.45
CA ARG A 33 22.36 26.01 5.26
C ARG A 33 23.39 25.44 4.29
N GLY A 34 23.02 25.38 3.04
CA GLY A 34 23.87 24.90 1.96
C GLY A 34 23.48 25.57 0.65
N ALA A 35 24.01 25.06 -0.43
CA ALA A 35 23.62 25.47 -1.77
C ALA A 35 23.76 24.33 -2.75
N VAL A 36 22.89 24.30 -3.74
CA VAL A 36 23.05 23.49 -4.95
C VAL A 36 23.72 24.35 -5.99
N GLN A 37 24.77 23.85 -6.61
CA GLN A 37 25.43 24.49 -7.74
C GLN A 37 25.01 23.80 -9.02
N ILE A 38 24.69 24.62 -10.02
CA ILE A 38 24.45 24.17 -11.40
C ILE A 38 25.58 24.72 -12.22
N GLU A 39 26.41 23.86 -12.75
CA GLU A 39 27.60 24.23 -13.52
C GLU A 39 27.47 23.75 -14.96
N PRO A 40 27.95 24.53 -15.95
CA PRO A 40 28.09 24.05 -17.31
C PRO A 40 29.09 22.89 -17.33
N ALA A 41 28.69 21.75 -17.91
CA ALA A 41 29.59 20.64 -18.13
C ALA A 41 30.53 20.94 -19.31
N GLU A 42 31.74 20.38 -19.26
CA GLU A 42 32.64 20.36 -20.41
C GLU A 42 32.01 19.47 -21.50
N ARG A 43 32.10 19.94 -22.73
CA ARG A 43 31.65 19.20 -23.89
C ARG A 43 32.80 19.03 -24.87
N GLU A 44 33.01 17.82 -25.34
CA GLU A 44 33.89 17.52 -26.43
C GLU A 44 33.23 17.95 -27.74
N ASP A 45 33.94 18.72 -28.55
CA ASP A 45 33.47 19.07 -29.88
C ASP A 45 33.80 17.97 -30.90
N TYR A 46 33.38 18.18 -32.14
CA TYR A 46 33.59 17.23 -33.24
C TYR A 46 35.11 16.93 -33.53
N TYR A 47 36.00 17.82 -33.06
CA TYR A 47 37.43 17.69 -33.26
C TYR A 47 38.19 17.17 -32.05
N GLY A 48 37.46 16.78 -30.98
CA GLY A 48 38.08 16.26 -29.75
C GLY A 48 38.58 17.34 -28.80
N TYR A 49 38.19 18.61 -28.99
CA TYR A 49 38.48 19.68 -28.07
C TYR A 49 37.38 19.81 -27.01
N TYR A 50 37.80 19.87 -25.77
CA TYR A 50 36.87 20.10 -24.64
C TYR A 50 36.65 21.59 -24.46
N SER A 51 35.41 22.02 -24.49
CA SER A 51 35.04 23.41 -24.23
C SER A 51 33.95 23.49 -23.16
N ARG A 52 34.07 24.46 -22.27
CA ARG A 52 32.98 24.83 -21.36
C ARG A 52 32.14 25.92 -22.01
N PRO A 53 30.80 25.78 -22.03
CA PRO A 53 29.95 26.92 -22.39
C PRO A 53 30.24 28.11 -21.47
N SER A 54 30.19 29.31 -21.99
CA SER A 54 30.38 30.56 -21.23
C SER A 54 29.17 30.92 -20.32
N LEU A 55 28.49 29.91 -19.80
CA LEU A 55 27.34 30.09 -18.92
C LEU A 55 27.83 30.26 -17.46
N PRO A 56 27.22 31.16 -16.69
CA PRO A 56 27.60 31.34 -15.31
C PRO A 56 27.19 30.16 -14.45
N VAL A 57 27.99 29.82 -13.47
CA VAL A 57 27.63 28.92 -12.40
C VAL A 57 26.43 29.51 -11.63
N THR A 58 25.36 28.76 -11.54
CA THR A 58 24.17 29.18 -10.80
C THR A 58 24.16 28.53 -9.41
N ARG A 59 24.01 29.31 -8.38
CA ARG A 59 24.00 28.86 -7.00
C ARG A 59 22.65 29.08 -6.36
N ILE A 60 21.96 27.98 -6.02
CA ILE A 60 20.64 28.00 -5.40
C ILE A 60 20.80 27.75 -3.90
N PRO A 61 20.47 28.71 -3.00
CA PRO A 61 20.59 28.50 -1.57
C PRO A 61 19.55 27.53 -1.07
N VAL A 62 19.97 26.60 -0.20
CA VAL A 62 19.11 25.60 0.45
C VAL A 62 19.12 25.84 1.95
N LYS A 63 17.95 25.78 2.58
CA LYS A 63 17.78 25.80 4.03
C LYS A 63 17.03 24.54 4.45
N LEU A 64 17.63 23.73 5.32
CA LEU A 64 17.03 22.52 5.88
C LEU A 64 16.89 22.71 7.39
N ARG A 65 15.66 22.61 7.91
CA ARG A 65 15.41 22.62 9.35
C ARG A 65 15.28 21.17 9.83
N VAL A 66 16.21 20.73 10.66
CA VAL A 66 16.13 19.44 11.37
C VAL A 66 15.38 19.65 12.67
N LEU A 67 14.33 18.87 12.88
CA LEU A 67 13.47 18.95 14.05
C LEU A 67 14.06 18.16 15.22
N SER A 68 13.60 18.43 16.45
CA SER A 68 14.07 17.75 17.67
C SER A 68 13.46 16.36 17.90
N TYR A 69 12.73 15.82 16.94
CA TYR A 69 12.15 14.49 17.03
C TYR A 69 12.44 13.70 15.74
N ALA A 70 12.54 12.39 15.88
CA ALA A 70 12.61 11.46 14.75
C ALA A 70 11.24 10.81 14.55
N LEU A 71 10.90 10.52 13.30
CA LEU A 71 9.72 9.71 13.01
C LEU A 71 9.96 8.27 13.49
N PRO A 72 8.98 7.61 14.13
CA PRO A 72 9.10 6.21 14.54
C PRO A 72 9.32 5.33 13.32
N GLU A 73 9.93 4.16 13.49
CA GLU A 73 10.15 3.23 12.37
C GLU A 73 8.84 2.75 11.77
N GLU A 74 7.92 2.31 12.64
CA GLU A 74 6.57 1.94 12.22
C GLU A 74 5.72 3.22 12.04
N PRO A 75 5.13 3.46 10.87
CA PRO A 75 4.24 4.59 10.65
C PRO A 75 3.01 4.52 11.56
N ALA A 76 2.70 5.61 12.26
CA ALA A 76 1.48 5.70 13.06
C ALA A 76 0.21 5.74 12.20
N LEU A 77 0.33 6.26 10.97
CA LEU A 77 -0.77 6.29 10.01
C LEU A 77 -0.65 5.10 9.05
N THR A 78 -1.67 4.25 9.03
CA THR A 78 -1.78 3.18 8.05
C THR A 78 -2.21 3.77 6.71
N THR A 79 -1.39 3.58 5.70
CA THR A 79 -1.66 4.03 4.33
C THR A 79 -1.64 2.84 3.38
N MET A 80 -2.47 2.89 2.36
CA MET A 80 -2.56 1.86 1.34
C MET A 80 -2.21 2.44 -0.04
N ALA A 81 -1.36 1.74 -0.76
CA ALA A 81 -1.15 1.97 -2.18
C ALA A 81 -1.38 0.67 -2.95
N ARG A 82 -1.90 0.77 -4.15
CA ARG A 82 -2.12 -0.39 -5.01
C ARG A 82 -1.09 -0.41 -6.13
N ILE A 83 -0.42 -1.54 -6.30
CA ILE A 83 0.49 -1.77 -7.42
C ILE A 83 -0.34 -2.25 -8.61
N THR A 84 -0.63 -1.34 -9.54
CA THR A 84 -1.36 -1.66 -10.78
C THR A 84 -0.41 -1.63 -11.97
N ARG A 85 -0.68 -2.45 -12.99
CA ARG A 85 0.05 -2.47 -14.26
C ARG A 85 1.57 -2.62 -14.12
N CYS A 86 2.01 -3.30 -13.06
CA CYS A 86 3.42 -3.60 -12.84
C CYS A 86 3.66 -5.09 -13.14
N PRO A 87 4.64 -5.42 -13.97
CA PRO A 87 5.02 -6.81 -14.17
C PRO A 87 5.52 -7.42 -12.85
N PRO A 88 5.38 -8.75 -12.67
CA PRO A 88 5.70 -9.41 -11.40
C PRO A 88 7.11 -9.14 -10.88
N GLU A 89 8.09 -9.06 -11.77
CA GLU A 89 9.49 -8.77 -11.47
C GLU A 89 9.74 -7.37 -10.90
N GLY A 90 8.87 -6.40 -11.23
CA GLY A 90 8.94 -5.03 -10.72
C GLY A 90 8.28 -4.83 -9.35
N ARG A 91 7.45 -5.77 -8.91
CA ARG A 91 6.64 -5.59 -7.68
C ARG A 91 7.48 -5.43 -6.42
N GLU A 92 8.61 -6.11 -6.32
CA GLU A 92 9.48 -6.00 -5.15
C GLU A 92 10.11 -4.60 -5.06
N ALA A 93 10.58 -4.04 -6.15
CA ALA A 93 11.09 -2.67 -6.19
C ALA A 93 10.02 -1.63 -5.78
N PHE A 94 8.75 -1.84 -6.19
CA PHE A 94 7.64 -1.00 -5.71
C PHE A 94 7.42 -1.12 -4.20
N ARG A 95 7.49 -2.32 -3.63
CA ARG A 95 7.34 -2.53 -2.18
C ARG A 95 8.49 -1.89 -1.40
N GLU A 96 9.72 -1.97 -1.89
CA GLU A 96 10.86 -1.27 -1.30
C GLU A 96 10.67 0.25 -1.35
N ASN A 97 10.17 0.77 -2.47
CA ASN A 97 9.82 2.17 -2.61
C ASN A 97 8.73 2.59 -1.60
N PHE A 98 7.69 1.77 -1.42
CA PHE A 98 6.67 2.01 -0.40
C PHE A 98 7.27 2.14 1.01
N ARG A 99 8.16 1.22 1.40
CA ARG A 99 8.84 1.28 2.70
C ARG A 99 9.69 2.53 2.83
N ALA A 100 10.47 2.86 1.82
CA ALA A 100 11.32 4.06 1.81
C ALA A 100 10.51 5.35 1.97
N HIS A 101 9.27 5.38 1.45
CA HIS A 101 8.35 6.52 1.53
C HIS A 101 7.31 6.38 2.65
N ARG A 102 7.50 5.41 3.57
CA ARG A 102 6.64 5.19 4.75
C ARG A 102 5.18 4.88 4.39
N VAL A 103 4.93 4.38 3.20
CA VAL A 103 3.65 3.79 2.83
C VAL A 103 3.58 2.42 3.51
N THR A 104 2.50 2.14 4.22
CA THR A 104 2.35 0.92 5.04
C THR A 104 2.33 -0.35 4.17
N GLY A 105 1.97 -0.22 2.92
CA GLY A 105 2.07 -1.28 1.95
C GLY A 105 0.87 -1.39 1.02
N GLU A 106 0.87 -2.44 0.24
CA GLU A 106 -0.26 -2.89 -0.56
C GLU A 106 -1.18 -3.72 0.34
N ALA A 107 -2.50 -3.56 0.20
CA ALA A 107 -3.43 -4.44 0.89
C ALA A 107 -3.26 -5.87 0.38
N TYR A 108 -2.74 -6.73 1.22
CA TYR A 108 -2.43 -8.11 0.90
C TYR A 108 -3.43 -9.06 1.58
N ALA A 109 -4.04 -9.91 0.79
CA ALA A 109 -4.85 -11.03 1.28
C ALA A 109 -4.11 -12.34 0.95
N GLY A 110 -3.61 -13.02 1.97
CA GLY A 110 -2.99 -14.32 1.81
C GLY A 110 -4.00 -15.38 1.34
N PRO A 111 -3.53 -16.50 0.79
CA PRO A 111 -4.41 -17.61 0.47
C PRO A 111 -4.99 -18.19 1.76
N LEU A 112 -6.30 -18.29 1.86
CA LEU A 112 -6.99 -18.92 2.99
C LEU A 112 -7.99 -19.94 2.44
N PRO A 113 -7.61 -21.22 2.34
CA PRO A 113 -8.53 -22.27 1.95
C PRO A 113 -9.71 -22.34 2.90
N ALA A 114 -10.90 -22.27 2.35
CA ALA A 114 -12.16 -22.32 3.08
C ALA A 114 -13.07 -23.40 2.49
N ARG A 115 -13.74 -24.13 3.37
CA ARG A 115 -14.84 -25.01 3.00
C ARG A 115 -16.08 -24.50 3.70
N VAL A 116 -17.07 -24.14 2.91
CA VAL A 116 -18.38 -23.69 3.40
C VAL A 116 -19.41 -24.70 2.96
N SER A 117 -20.13 -25.28 3.92
CA SER A 117 -21.19 -26.25 3.64
C SER A 117 -22.53 -25.55 3.42
N PRO A 118 -23.50 -26.19 2.76
CA PRO A 118 -24.83 -25.62 2.49
C PRO A 118 -25.60 -25.20 3.75
N ASP A 119 -25.32 -25.81 4.89
CA ASP A 119 -25.90 -25.50 6.20
C ASP A 119 -25.13 -24.36 6.93
N GLY A 120 -24.17 -23.74 6.24
CA GLY A 120 -23.44 -22.55 6.77
C GLY A 120 -22.28 -22.86 7.72
N ASN A 121 -21.84 -24.12 7.83
CA ASN A 121 -20.63 -24.44 8.57
C ASN A 121 -19.37 -24.04 7.79
N VAL A 122 -18.39 -23.49 8.48
CA VAL A 122 -17.14 -22.98 7.90
C VAL A 122 -15.95 -23.68 8.53
N ALA A 123 -15.10 -24.26 7.70
CA ALA A 123 -13.80 -24.80 8.08
C ALA A 123 -12.69 -24.05 7.32
N LEU A 124 -11.71 -23.51 8.05
CA LEU A 124 -10.60 -22.74 7.51
C LEU A 124 -9.28 -23.47 7.75
N GLU A 125 -8.39 -23.38 6.77
CA GLU A 125 -7.03 -23.90 6.86
C GLU A 125 -6.04 -22.72 6.91
N PHE A 126 -5.54 -22.41 8.11
CA PHE A 126 -4.70 -21.23 8.33
C PHE A 126 -3.21 -21.41 7.96
N ALA A 127 -2.69 -22.63 7.90
CA ALA A 127 -1.27 -22.84 7.68
C ALA A 127 -0.71 -22.17 6.40
N PRO A 128 -1.32 -22.33 5.21
CA PRO A 128 -0.86 -21.61 4.01
C PRO A 128 -0.99 -20.09 4.11
N PHE A 129 -2.03 -19.62 4.81
CA PHE A 129 -2.24 -18.19 5.06
C PHE A 129 -1.15 -17.63 5.96
N ASP A 130 -0.85 -18.30 7.07
CA ASP A 130 0.18 -17.88 8.02
C ASP A 130 1.55 -17.75 7.35
N GLU A 131 1.96 -18.76 6.62
CA GLU A 131 3.25 -18.77 5.92
C GLU A 131 3.35 -17.60 4.92
N ALA A 132 2.27 -17.33 4.18
CA ALA A 132 2.26 -16.23 3.22
C ALA A 132 2.28 -14.87 3.89
N VAL A 133 1.53 -14.70 4.98
CA VAL A 133 1.47 -13.44 5.76
C VAL A 133 2.80 -13.19 6.46
N GLU A 134 3.42 -14.19 7.08
CA GLU A 134 4.72 -14.05 7.73
C GLU A 134 5.82 -13.59 6.75
N ARG A 135 5.86 -14.16 5.56
CA ARG A 135 6.76 -13.70 4.48
C ARG A 135 6.48 -12.25 4.05
N TYR A 136 5.22 -11.85 4.04
CA TYR A 136 4.82 -10.49 3.69
C TYR A 136 5.21 -9.48 4.77
N LEU A 137 4.93 -9.79 6.04
CA LEU A 137 5.27 -8.95 7.18
C LEU A 137 6.79 -8.87 7.42
N ALA A 138 7.53 -9.96 7.17
CA ALA A 138 9.00 -9.97 7.27
C ALA A 138 9.67 -8.95 6.33
N LYS A 139 8.98 -8.51 5.27
CA LYS A 139 9.42 -7.44 4.37
C LYS A 139 9.09 -6.03 4.89
N GLY A 140 8.55 -5.90 6.11
CA GLY A 140 8.16 -4.62 6.70
C GLY A 140 6.88 -4.01 6.11
N LEU A 141 6.05 -4.82 5.48
CA LEU A 141 4.74 -4.43 4.97
C LEU A 141 3.69 -4.76 6.03
N LEU A 142 2.93 -3.77 6.48
CA LEU A 142 2.12 -3.87 7.70
C LEU A 142 0.61 -3.82 7.44
N LEU A 143 0.18 -3.88 6.18
CA LEU A 143 -1.23 -3.83 5.83
C LEU A 143 -1.69 -5.17 5.27
N LEU A 144 -2.64 -5.77 5.97
CA LEU A 144 -3.32 -6.99 5.57
C LEU A 144 -4.77 -6.68 5.18
N ASN A 145 -5.27 -7.33 4.16
CA ASN A 145 -6.70 -7.36 3.90
C ASN A 145 -7.27 -8.71 4.40
N PHE A 146 -8.46 -8.69 4.96
CA PHE A 146 -9.13 -9.95 5.32
C PHE A 146 -9.34 -10.77 4.04
N PRO A 147 -8.84 -12.01 3.99
CA PRO A 147 -9.03 -12.85 2.82
C PRO A 147 -10.51 -13.18 2.65
N GLY A 148 -10.96 -13.28 1.41
CA GLY A 148 -12.31 -13.76 1.10
C GLY A 148 -13.47 -12.86 1.58
N THR A 149 -13.23 -11.60 1.90
CA THR A 149 -14.30 -10.70 2.40
C THR A 149 -14.64 -9.55 1.45
N PHE A 150 -13.91 -9.38 0.38
CA PHE A 150 -14.23 -8.38 -0.64
C PHE A 150 -15.33 -8.90 -1.55
N LEU A 151 -16.55 -8.42 -1.35
CA LEU A 151 -17.76 -8.95 -2.00
C LEU A 151 -18.30 -8.04 -3.12
N GLY A 152 -17.65 -6.93 -3.36
CA GLY A 152 -18.22 -5.87 -4.19
C GLY A 152 -17.38 -5.41 -5.35
N ASP A 153 -16.71 -6.32 -6.02
CA ASP A 153 -16.18 -6.05 -7.34
C ASP A 153 -16.89 -6.99 -8.33
N ALA A 154 -17.47 -6.42 -9.37
CA ALA A 154 -18.15 -7.14 -10.45
C ALA A 154 -17.25 -8.18 -11.18
N ARG A 155 -16.02 -8.38 -10.75
CA ARG A 155 -15.01 -9.18 -11.42
C ARG A 155 -14.41 -10.35 -10.66
N GLY A 156 -14.91 -10.75 -9.51
CA GLY A 156 -14.24 -11.89 -8.93
C GLY A 156 -14.61 -12.46 -7.59
N PHE A 157 -15.57 -11.94 -6.87
CA PHE A 157 -15.90 -12.51 -5.56
C PHE A 157 -17.23 -13.23 -5.49
N PHE A 158 -18.16 -12.83 -6.35
CA PHE A 158 -19.35 -13.61 -6.57
C PHE A 158 -19.07 -14.67 -7.64
N GLU A 159 -19.51 -15.87 -7.38
CA GLU A 159 -19.81 -16.82 -8.44
C GLU A 159 -20.67 -16.08 -9.49
N GLU A 160 -20.62 -16.46 -10.75
CA GLU A 160 -21.32 -15.78 -11.86
C GLU A 160 -22.82 -15.54 -11.57
N ASP A 161 -23.40 -16.29 -10.62
CA ASP A 161 -24.80 -16.21 -10.19
C ASP A 161 -25.04 -15.34 -8.95
N GLY A 162 -24.04 -14.58 -8.48
CA GLY A 162 -24.16 -13.70 -7.31
C GLY A 162 -24.14 -14.40 -5.95
N ARG A 163 -23.63 -15.63 -5.88
CA ARG A 163 -23.52 -16.41 -4.64
C ARG A 163 -22.13 -16.29 -4.03
N TRP A 164 -22.00 -16.59 -2.76
CA TRP A 164 -20.77 -16.73 -2.03
C TRP A 164 -20.65 -18.16 -1.49
N HIS A 165 -19.70 -18.94 -2.00
CA HIS A 165 -19.58 -20.38 -1.70
C HIS A 165 -20.91 -21.13 -1.90
N GLY A 166 -21.63 -20.83 -3.00
CA GLY A 166 -22.92 -21.43 -3.30
C GLY A 166 -24.10 -20.91 -2.47
N LEU A 167 -23.87 -20.02 -1.51
CA LEU A 167 -24.91 -19.44 -0.66
C LEU A 167 -25.42 -18.11 -1.23
N GLU A 168 -26.75 -17.97 -1.32
CA GLU A 168 -27.38 -16.71 -1.71
C GLU A 168 -27.13 -15.62 -0.68
N LEU A 169 -26.75 -14.42 -1.14
CA LEU A 169 -26.45 -13.29 -0.28
C LEU A 169 -27.60 -12.97 0.66
N PHE A 170 -27.26 -12.75 1.92
CA PHE A 170 -28.18 -12.44 3.00
C PHE A 170 -29.22 -13.50 3.32
N SER A 171 -29.12 -14.69 2.72
CA SER A 171 -29.87 -15.85 3.21
C SER A 171 -29.44 -16.20 4.65
N PRO A 172 -30.26 -16.93 5.42
CA PRO A 172 -29.84 -17.39 6.75
C PRO A 172 -28.52 -18.16 6.73
N GLY A 173 -28.32 -19.04 5.75
CA GLY A 173 -27.07 -19.80 5.57
C GLY A 173 -25.88 -18.90 5.28
N PHE A 174 -26.02 -17.91 4.38
CA PHE A 174 -24.98 -16.92 4.13
C PHE A 174 -24.63 -16.14 5.40
N ASN A 175 -25.63 -15.59 6.09
CA ASN A 175 -25.40 -14.77 7.28
C ASN A 175 -24.65 -15.57 8.35
N GLN A 176 -25.02 -16.82 8.58
CA GLN A 176 -24.34 -17.72 9.51
C GLN A 176 -22.90 -17.99 9.07
N ALA A 177 -22.72 -18.42 7.83
CA ALA A 177 -21.40 -18.76 7.29
C ALA A 177 -20.46 -17.54 7.24
N PHE A 178 -20.93 -16.42 6.73
CA PHE A 178 -20.13 -15.20 6.63
C PHE A 178 -19.72 -14.66 8.01
N THR A 179 -20.64 -14.64 8.97
CA THR A 179 -20.36 -14.25 10.35
C THR A 179 -19.34 -15.18 10.99
N SER A 180 -19.51 -16.50 10.82
CA SER A 180 -18.55 -17.50 11.30
C SER A 180 -17.18 -17.34 10.68
N TYR A 181 -17.12 -17.11 9.36
CA TYR A 181 -15.89 -16.86 8.63
C TYR A 181 -15.13 -15.64 9.18
N VAL A 182 -15.81 -14.50 9.26
CA VAL A 182 -15.22 -13.24 9.78
C VAL A 182 -14.75 -13.42 11.22
N TYR A 183 -15.55 -14.08 12.07
CA TYR A 183 -15.17 -14.35 13.46
C TYR A 183 -13.90 -15.20 13.57
N GLN A 184 -13.82 -16.31 12.80
CA GLN A 184 -12.66 -17.20 12.83
C GLN A 184 -11.40 -16.49 12.34
N VAL A 185 -11.49 -15.72 11.24
CA VAL A 185 -10.36 -14.94 10.71
C VAL A 185 -9.93 -13.87 11.72
N ALA A 186 -10.86 -13.11 12.26
CA ALA A 186 -10.53 -12.06 13.25
C ALA A 186 -9.89 -12.64 14.51
N ARG A 187 -10.43 -13.77 15.01
CA ARG A 187 -9.85 -14.48 16.14
C ARG A 187 -8.41 -14.90 15.87
N HIS A 188 -8.17 -15.55 14.73
CA HIS A 188 -6.84 -15.99 14.33
C HIS A 188 -5.85 -14.83 14.19
N LEU A 189 -6.26 -13.76 13.49
CA LEU A 189 -5.43 -12.55 13.36
C LEU A 189 -5.13 -11.91 14.73
N ARG A 190 -6.05 -11.99 15.70
CA ARG A 190 -5.84 -11.50 17.07
C ARG A 190 -4.84 -12.36 17.80
N GLU A 191 -4.97 -13.68 17.73
CA GLU A 191 -4.05 -14.66 18.35
C GLU A 191 -2.62 -14.48 17.81
N LYS A 192 -2.47 -14.17 16.51
CA LYS A 192 -1.17 -13.87 15.88
C LYS A 192 -0.67 -12.43 16.13
N GLY A 193 -1.46 -11.56 16.74
CA GLY A 193 -1.11 -10.14 16.90
C GLY A 193 -1.20 -9.30 15.60
N TRP A 194 -1.81 -9.84 14.56
CA TRP A 194 -1.87 -9.21 13.24
C TRP A 194 -3.13 -8.36 13.00
N LEU A 195 -4.16 -8.50 13.84
CA LEU A 195 -5.42 -7.78 13.64
C LEU A 195 -5.24 -6.25 13.59
N ARG A 196 -4.28 -5.72 14.34
CA ARG A 196 -3.95 -4.29 14.33
C ARG A 196 -3.47 -3.78 12.96
N HIS A 197 -2.95 -4.66 12.12
CA HIS A 197 -2.48 -4.36 10.76
C HIS A 197 -3.50 -4.74 9.69
N ALA A 198 -4.64 -5.28 10.08
CA ALA A 198 -5.66 -5.76 9.15
C ALA A 198 -6.73 -4.71 8.88
N ILE A 199 -7.18 -4.68 7.66
CA ILE A 199 -8.38 -3.96 7.22
C ILE A 199 -9.34 -4.94 6.57
N LEU A 200 -10.60 -4.61 6.56
CA LEU A 200 -11.65 -5.35 5.92
C LEU A 200 -12.33 -4.46 4.91
N GLN A 201 -12.00 -4.63 3.64
CA GLN A 201 -12.66 -3.96 2.53
C GLN A 201 -13.75 -4.88 1.97
N LEU A 202 -15.00 -4.48 2.14
CA LEU A 202 -16.15 -5.29 1.71
C LEU A 202 -16.59 -4.98 0.30
N TRP A 203 -16.39 -3.73 -0.14
CA TRP A 203 -16.88 -3.24 -1.42
C TRP A 203 -16.02 -2.08 -1.90
N ASP A 204 -15.93 -1.91 -3.22
CA ASP A 204 -15.24 -0.79 -3.86
C ASP A 204 -16.27 0.17 -4.46
N GLU A 205 -16.25 1.44 -4.03
CA GLU A 205 -17.11 2.51 -4.51
C GLU A 205 -18.61 2.15 -4.63
N PRO A 206 -19.27 1.64 -3.57
CA PRO A 206 -20.65 1.22 -3.68
C PRO A 206 -21.58 2.39 -3.95
N THR A 207 -22.44 2.27 -4.96
CA THR A 207 -23.48 3.22 -5.33
C THR A 207 -24.86 2.59 -5.29
N GLY A 208 -25.91 3.38 -5.17
CA GLY A 208 -27.30 2.88 -5.22
C GLY A 208 -27.56 1.73 -4.23
N GLU A 209 -28.08 0.63 -4.72
CA GLU A 209 -28.41 -0.57 -3.91
C GLU A 209 -27.17 -1.19 -3.27
N ALA A 210 -26.00 -1.09 -3.89
CA ALA A 210 -24.77 -1.62 -3.33
C ALA A 210 -24.38 -0.97 -2.00
N ARG A 211 -24.79 0.28 -1.74
CA ARG A 211 -24.60 0.93 -0.43
C ARG A 211 -25.39 0.23 0.67
N GLU A 212 -26.59 -0.21 0.37
CA GLU A 212 -27.42 -0.93 1.36
C GLU A 212 -26.84 -2.32 1.62
N MET A 213 -26.40 -3.00 0.56
CA MET A 213 -25.72 -4.30 0.67
C MET A 213 -24.45 -4.16 1.52
N HIS A 214 -23.62 -3.15 1.24
CA HIS A 214 -22.42 -2.86 2.05
C HIS A 214 -22.78 -2.61 3.53
N ARG A 215 -23.82 -1.85 3.80
CA ARG A 215 -24.28 -1.55 5.18
C ARG A 215 -24.70 -2.80 5.92
N ARG A 216 -25.41 -3.71 5.25
CA ARG A 216 -25.80 -5.02 5.81
C ARG A 216 -24.60 -5.92 6.09
N LEU A 217 -23.65 -6.00 5.15
CA LEU A 217 -22.39 -6.74 5.33
C LEU A 217 -21.57 -6.17 6.50
N ALA A 218 -21.43 -4.85 6.57
CA ALA A 218 -20.72 -4.18 7.67
C ALA A 218 -21.38 -4.47 9.03
N SER A 219 -22.69 -4.63 9.08
CA SER A 219 -23.40 -5.01 10.31
C SER A 219 -23.06 -6.42 10.75
N LEU A 220 -22.98 -7.38 9.80
CA LEU A 220 -22.54 -8.76 10.08
C LEU A 220 -21.10 -8.80 10.58
N VAL A 221 -20.21 -8.00 9.96
CA VAL A 221 -18.82 -7.89 10.41
C VAL A 221 -18.73 -7.35 11.82
N ARG A 222 -19.45 -6.28 12.14
CA ARG A 222 -19.45 -5.68 13.49
C ARG A 222 -19.97 -6.64 14.56
N ALA A 223 -20.94 -7.48 14.21
CA ALA A 223 -21.43 -8.52 15.09
C ALA A 223 -20.38 -9.61 15.36
N ALA A 224 -19.62 -10.00 14.32
CA ALA A 224 -18.62 -11.06 14.39
C ALA A 224 -17.27 -10.59 14.97
N ALA A 225 -16.84 -9.37 14.64
CA ALA A 225 -15.54 -8.82 14.96
C ALA A 225 -15.64 -7.30 15.18
N PRO A 226 -16.12 -6.83 16.37
CA PRO A 226 -16.36 -5.42 16.63
C PRO A 226 -15.09 -4.56 16.63
N ASP A 227 -13.92 -5.16 16.84
CA ASP A 227 -12.59 -4.54 16.82
C ASP A 227 -11.91 -4.58 15.44
N ALA A 228 -12.51 -5.21 14.43
CA ALA A 228 -12.00 -5.21 13.08
C ALA A 228 -12.19 -3.84 12.41
N ARG A 229 -11.15 -3.36 11.70
CA ARG A 229 -11.23 -2.12 10.94
C ARG A 229 -11.88 -2.37 9.58
N VAL A 230 -13.02 -1.75 9.35
CA VAL A 230 -13.71 -1.78 8.05
C VAL A 230 -13.33 -0.54 7.27
N CYS A 231 -12.95 -0.69 6.02
CA CYS A 231 -12.70 0.42 5.10
C CYS A 231 -13.69 0.39 3.94
N LEU A 232 -13.96 1.57 3.43
CA LEU A 232 -14.82 1.80 2.28
C LEU A 232 -14.11 2.81 1.37
N ALA A 233 -13.95 2.48 0.11
CA ALA A 233 -13.63 3.48 -0.91
C ALA A 233 -14.93 4.21 -1.28
N THR A 234 -14.87 5.52 -1.34
CA THR A 234 -15.99 6.37 -1.80
C THR A 234 -15.58 7.06 -3.09
N PRO A 235 -16.49 7.20 -4.06
CA PRO A 235 -16.22 7.94 -5.29
C PRO A 235 -15.97 9.42 -5.02
#